data_b4d0ff6803139c45613752ebb6e1384b
#
_entry.id   b4d0ff6803139c45613752ebb6e1384b
#
_cell.length_a   1.000
_cell.length_b   1.000
_cell.length_c   1.000
_cell.angle_alpha   90.00
_cell.angle_beta   90.00
_cell.angle_gamma   90.00
#
_symmetry.space_group_name_H-M   'P 1'
#
loop_
_entity.id
_entity.type
_entity.pdbx_description
1 polymer ?
#
loop_
_entity_poly.entity_id
_entity_poly.type
_entity_poly.pdbx_seq_one_letter_code
_entity_poly.pdbx_strand_id
1 'polypeptide(L)'
;MTLDEIYESFIWDASYTNEEYESKITIGINEAKKYKYLYPFIQPVIPEKSKCIWEPCARVIALKSDEELKPYLYLLFEWLQDLNWPGAYVIFDRLLKMPFSLLEDVLNHCKRQAKKENDELWLMALEDFSKQINL
;
A
#
# COMPACT_ATOMS: atom_id res chain seq x y z
N MET A 1 -16.40 -14.04 -2.77
CA MET A 1 -16.25 -13.03 -3.84
C MET A 1 -15.01 -13.33 -4.68
N THR A 2 -15.14 -13.17 -5.97
CA THR A 2 -13.97 -13.21 -6.86
C THR A 2 -13.14 -11.93 -6.70
N LEU A 3 -11.92 -11.95 -7.20
CA LEU A 3 -11.07 -10.76 -7.17
C LEU A 3 -11.73 -9.58 -7.89
N ASP A 4 -12.35 -9.83 -9.04
CA ASP A 4 -13.05 -8.77 -9.78
C ASP A 4 -14.21 -8.19 -8.98
N GLU A 5 -14.94 -9.02 -8.25
CA GLU A 5 -16.02 -8.54 -7.37
C GLU A 5 -15.48 -7.70 -6.22
N ILE A 6 -14.31 -8.06 -5.69
CA ILE A 6 -13.64 -7.27 -4.65
C ILE A 6 -13.26 -5.89 -5.23
N TYR A 7 -12.64 -5.86 -6.40
CA TYR A 7 -12.29 -4.59 -7.04
C TYR A 7 -13.53 -3.73 -7.30
N GLU A 8 -14.63 -4.33 -7.75
CA GLU A 8 -15.88 -3.61 -7.96
C GLU A 8 -16.41 -2.99 -6.66
N SER A 9 -16.23 -3.66 -5.53
CA SER A 9 -16.65 -3.12 -4.23
C SER A 9 -15.85 -1.88 -3.82
N PHE A 10 -14.69 -1.66 -4.43
CA PHE A 10 -13.81 -0.53 -4.13
C PHE A 10 -14.06 0.69 -5.04
N ILE A 11 -14.86 0.53 -6.09
CA ILE A 11 -15.11 1.59 -7.06
C ILE A 11 -16.23 2.51 -6.54
N TRP A 12 -15.92 3.82 -6.50
CA TRP A 12 -16.89 4.83 -6.13
C TRP A 12 -17.83 5.15 -7.28
N ASP A 13 -19.10 5.44 -6.94
CA ASP A 13 -20.10 5.87 -7.89
C ASP A 13 -20.80 7.10 -7.31
N ALA A 14 -21.07 8.10 -8.15
CA ALA A 14 -21.71 9.34 -7.73
C ALA A 14 -23.12 9.14 -7.14
N SER A 15 -23.76 8.00 -7.42
CA SER A 15 -25.06 7.67 -6.84
C SER A 15 -25.00 7.22 -5.41
N TYR A 16 -23.82 6.89 -4.88
CA TYR A 16 -23.65 6.40 -3.51
C TYR A 16 -23.56 7.57 -2.52
N THR A 17 -24.15 7.37 -1.34
CA THR A 17 -23.81 8.18 -0.17
C THR A 17 -22.43 7.73 0.33
N ASN A 18 -21.77 8.56 1.16
CA ASN A 18 -20.50 8.18 1.78
C ASN A 18 -20.66 6.90 2.62
N GLU A 19 -21.79 6.77 3.32
CA GLU A 19 -22.07 5.60 4.13
C GLU A 19 -22.24 4.33 3.29
N GLU A 20 -22.94 4.43 2.16
CA GLU A 20 -23.11 3.31 1.24
C GLU A 20 -21.77 2.86 0.66
N TYR A 21 -20.92 3.82 0.28
CA TYR A 21 -19.61 3.50 -0.26
C TYR A 21 -18.72 2.83 0.78
N GLU A 22 -18.65 3.36 2.00
CA GLU A 22 -17.88 2.75 3.09
C GLU A 22 -18.37 1.34 3.41
N SER A 23 -19.67 1.09 3.35
CA SER A 23 -20.23 -0.24 3.55
C SER A 23 -19.76 -1.21 2.47
N LYS A 24 -19.74 -0.80 1.21
CA LYS A 24 -19.24 -1.62 0.10
C LYS A 24 -17.75 -1.93 0.28
N ILE A 25 -16.95 -0.92 0.60
CA ILE A 25 -15.51 -1.09 0.84
C ILE A 25 -15.28 -2.09 1.96
N THR A 26 -16.00 -1.98 3.07
CA THR A 26 -15.86 -2.87 4.21
C THR A 26 -16.12 -4.33 3.82
N ILE A 27 -17.15 -4.58 3.04
CA ILE A 27 -17.46 -5.94 2.55
C ILE A 27 -16.29 -6.46 1.70
N GLY A 28 -15.80 -5.66 0.77
CA GLY A 28 -14.69 -6.04 -0.09
C GLY A 28 -13.40 -6.29 0.68
N ILE A 29 -13.09 -5.46 1.67
CA ILE A 29 -11.90 -5.65 2.51
C ILE A 29 -12.01 -6.95 3.31
N ASN A 30 -13.17 -7.24 3.89
CA ASN A 30 -13.37 -8.47 4.64
C ASN A 30 -13.20 -9.72 3.77
N GLU A 31 -13.64 -9.66 2.52
CA GLU A 31 -13.41 -10.74 1.57
C GLU A 31 -11.93 -10.83 1.16
N ALA A 32 -11.30 -9.69 0.94
CA ALA A 32 -9.88 -9.63 0.54
C ALA A 32 -8.94 -10.17 1.62
N LYS A 33 -9.30 -10.05 2.91
CA LYS A 33 -8.52 -10.62 4.02
C LYS A 33 -8.25 -12.10 3.86
N LYS A 34 -9.10 -12.82 3.16
CA LYS A 34 -8.98 -14.27 2.96
C LYS A 34 -7.90 -14.63 1.95
N TYR A 35 -7.45 -13.68 1.15
CA TYR A 35 -6.43 -13.91 0.13
C TYR A 35 -5.05 -13.94 0.77
N LYS A 36 -4.30 -15.01 0.47
CA LYS A 36 -2.91 -15.14 0.95
C LYS A 36 -1.91 -14.53 -0.02
N TYR A 37 -2.23 -14.53 -1.31
CA TYR A 37 -1.41 -13.93 -2.34
C TYR A 37 -1.77 -12.45 -2.45
N LEU A 38 -0.83 -11.57 -2.11
CA LEU A 38 -1.12 -10.15 -1.92
C LEU A 38 -0.84 -9.29 -3.14
N TYR A 39 -0.17 -9.83 -4.13
CA TYR A 39 0.21 -9.08 -5.32
C TYR A 39 -0.95 -8.31 -5.96
N PRO A 40 -2.18 -8.87 -6.05
CA PRO A 40 -3.31 -8.15 -6.65
C PRO A 40 -3.71 -6.87 -5.91
N PHE A 41 -3.28 -6.69 -4.66
CA PHE A 41 -3.64 -5.52 -3.86
C PHE A 41 -2.50 -4.51 -3.76
N ILE A 42 -1.35 -4.80 -4.38
CA ILE A 42 -0.19 -3.91 -4.30
C ILE A 42 -0.18 -2.98 -5.51
N GLN A 43 -0.41 -1.71 -5.25
CA GLN A 43 -0.40 -0.63 -6.22
C GLN A 43 0.79 0.29 -5.88
N PRO A 44 1.42 0.93 -6.84
CA PRO A 44 1.06 1.10 -8.25
C PRO A 44 1.64 0.06 -9.22
N VAL A 45 2.07 -1.10 -8.76
CA VAL A 45 2.70 -2.12 -9.63
C VAL A 45 1.73 -2.81 -10.59
N ILE A 46 0.43 -2.61 -10.43
CA ILE A 46 -0.60 -3.12 -11.34
C ILE A 46 -1.27 -1.93 -12.04
N PRO A 47 -0.72 -1.48 -13.18
CA PRO A 47 -1.17 -0.25 -13.83
C PRO A 47 -2.55 -0.37 -14.50
N GLU A 48 -3.05 -1.59 -14.75
CA GLU A 48 -4.33 -1.80 -15.41
C GLU A 48 -5.52 -1.40 -14.52
N LYS A 49 -5.29 -1.20 -13.22
CA LYS A 49 -6.36 -0.85 -12.30
C LYS A 49 -6.41 0.65 -12.06
N SER A 50 -7.61 1.17 -11.90
CA SER A 50 -7.82 2.58 -11.62
C SER A 50 -7.25 2.98 -10.27
N LYS A 51 -6.70 4.19 -10.18
CA LYS A 51 -6.18 4.72 -8.91
C LYS A 51 -7.24 4.81 -7.82
N CYS A 52 -8.53 4.86 -8.16
CA CYS A 52 -9.59 4.95 -7.16
C CYS A 52 -9.65 3.71 -6.24
N ILE A 53 -9.10 2.57 -6.67
CA ILE A 53 -9.08 1.37 -5.83
C ILE A 53 -7.82 1.26 -4.97
N TRP A 54 -6.82 2.10 -5.17
CA TRP A 54 -5.53 1.99 -4.48
C TRP A 54 -5.65 2.14 -2.96
N GLU A 55 -6.45 3.10 -2.51
CA GLU A 55 -6.59 3.32 -1.06
C GLU A 55 -7.25 2.12 -0.37
N PRO A 56 -8.38 1.58 -0.85
CA PRO A 56 -8.92 0.35 -0.28
C PRO A 56 -7.94 -0.84 -0.34
N CYS A 57 -7.18 -0.98 -1.42
CA CYS A 57 -6.14 -2.01 -1.52
C CYS A 57 -5.07 -1.84 -0.45
N ALA A 58 -4.63 -0.59 -0.20
CA ALA A 58 -3.68 -0.31 0.87
C ALA A 58 -4.23 -0.71 2.24
N ARG A 59 -5.52 -0.48 2.46
CA ARG A 59 -6.18 -0.88 3.71
C ARG A 59 -6.18 -2.41 3.89
N VAL A 60 -6.35 -3.17 2.80
CA VAL A 60 -6.20 -4.64 2.85
C VAL A 60 -4.79 -5.02 3.29
N ILE A 61 -3.78 -4.43 2.65
CA ILE A 61 -2.38 -4.69 2.98
C ILE A 61 -2.09 -4.36 4.45
N ALA A 62 -2.59 -3.22 4.94
CA ALA A 62 -2.35 -2.78 6.31
C ALA A 62 -2.91 -3.74 7.38
N LEU A 63 -3.83 -4.61 7.01
CA LEU A 63 -4.41 -5.60 7.92
C LEU A 63 -3.60 -6.89 8.01
N LYS A 64 -2.61 -7.07 7.15
CA LYS A 64 -1.79 -8.28 7.12
C LYS A 64 -0.70 -8.23 8.18
N SER A 65 -0.25 -9.40 8.61
CA SER A 65 0.83 -9.53 9.59
C SER A 65 2.18 -9.13 8.97
N ASP A 66 3.16 -8.85 9.83
CA ASP A 66 4.52 -8.56 9.39
C ASP A 66 5.10 -9.71 8.57
N GLU A 67 4.85 -10.95 8.98
CA GLU A 67 5.32 -12.14 8.24
C GLU A 67 4.71 -12.24 6.85
N GLU A 68 3.41 -11.94 6.72
CA GLU A 68 2.74 -11.95 5.42
C GLU A 68 3.27 -10.85 4.50
N LEU A 69 3.65 -9.69 5.05
CA LEU A 69 4.13 -8.55 4.27
C LEU A 69 5.61 -8.64 3.92
N LYS A 70 6.38 -9.44 4.65
CA LYS A 70 7.82 -9.51 4.47
C LYS A 70 8.28 -9.74 3.03
N PRO A 71 7.68 -10.67 2.24
CA PRO A 71 8.10 -10.88 0.86
C PRO A 71 7.82 -9.70 -0.08
N TYR A 72 6.99 -8.76 0.35
CA TYR A 72 6.51 -7.66 -0.50
C TYR A 72 7.09 -6.30 -0.12
N LEU A 73 8.03 -6.25 0.83
CA LEU A 73 8.52 -4.98 1.37
C LEU A 73 9.05 -4.03 0.31
N TYR A 74 9.79 -4.53 -0.67
CA TYR A 74 10.30 -3.68 -1.75
C TYR A 74 9.15 -2.98 -2.47
N LEU A 75 8.11 -3.73 -2.82
CA LEU A 75 6.95 -3.21 -3.52
C LEU A 75 6.18 -2.20 -2.68
N LEU A 76 6.12 -2.43 -1.37
CA LEU A 76 5.45 -1.50 -0.46
C LEU A 76 6.22 -0.19 -0.36
N PHE A 77 7.55 -0.23 -0.30
CA PHE A 77 8.35 0.99 -0.32
C PHE A 77 8.26 1.71 -1.67
N GLU A 78 8.08 0.98 -2.78
CA GLU A 78 7.83 1.61 -4.08
C GLU A 78 6.53 2.40 -4.11
N TRP A 79 5.54 2.02 -3.32
CA TRP A 79 4.28 2.77 -3.20
C TRP A 79 4.53 4.18 -2.67
N LEU A 80 5.66 4.40 -1.99
CA LEU A 80 6.03 5.69 -1.41
C LEU A 80 6.74 6.61 -2.42
N GLN A 81 6.85 6.20 -3.69
CA GLN A 81 7.46 7.04 -4.73
C GLN A 81 6.74 8.37 -4.89
N ASP A 82 5.45 8.39 -4.60
CA ASP A 82 4.67 9.61 -4.54
C ASP A 82 3.69 9.50 -3.37
N LEU A 83 3.94 10.26 -2.31
CA LEU A 83 3.08 10.23 -1.13
C LEU A 83 1.69 10.80 -1.38
N ASN A 84 1.47 11.44 -2.53
CA ASN A 84 0.15 11.89 -2.94
C ASN A 84 -0.66 10.77 -3.60
N TRP A 85 -0.05 9.64 -3.92
CA TRP A 85 -0.78 8.50 -4.45
C TRP A 85 -1.78 7.98 -3.42
N PRO A 86 -2.99 7.58 -3.87
CA PRO A 86 -3.97 7.01 -2.94
C PRO A 86 -3.38 5.81 -2.20
N GLY A 87 -3.58 5.79 -0.89
CA GLY A 87 -3.10 4.71 -0.04
C GLY A 87 -1.65 4.80 0.38
N ALA A 88 -0.85 5.71 -0.17
CA ALA A 88 0.58 5.81 0.16
C ALA A 88 0.82 6.02 1.66
N TYR A 89 0.06 6.90 2.30
CA TYR A 89 0.20 7.11 3.75
C TYR A 89 -0.30 5.93 4.58
N VAL A 90 -1.29 5.19 4.09
CA VAL A 90 -1.72 3.96 4.76
C VAL A 90 -0.57 2.96 4.80
N ILE A 91 0.13 2.80 3.68
CA ILE A 91 1.31 1.93 3.59
C ILE A 91 2.46 2.45 4.45
N PHE A 92 2.73 3.75 4.38
CA PHE A 92 3.77 4.41 5.17
C PHE A 92 3.57 4.13 6.66
N ASP A 93 2.36 4.38 7.16
CA ASP A 93 2.03 4.19 8.57
C ASP A 93 2.09 2.70 8.95
N ARG A 94 1.68 1.80 8.07
CA ARG A 94 1.76 0.36 8.34
C ARG A 94 3.21 -0.10 8.47
N LEU A 95 4.09 0.37 7.59
CA LEU A 95 5.51 0.02 7.64
C LEU A 95 6.18 0.57 8.90
N LEU A 96 5.76 1.73 9.39
CA LEU A 96 6.30 2.28 10.65
C LEU A 96 6.02 1.40 11.86
N LYS A 97 5.03 0.53 11.79
CA LYS A 97 4.69 -0.41 12.88
C LYS A 97 5.53 -1.68 12.86
N MET A 98 6.35 -1.89 11.83
CA MET A 98 7.21 -3.05 11.73
C MET A 98 8.54 -2.82 12.44
N PRO A 99 9.16 -3.86 12.99
CA PRO A 99 10.50 -3.73 13.57
C PRO A 99 11.49 -3.24 12.52
N PHE A 100 12.32 -2.28 12.87
CA PHE A 100 13.33 -1.72 11.96
C PHE A 100 14.24 -2.82 11.40
N SER A 101 14.56 -3.81 12.20
CA SER A 101 15.42 -4.93 11.78
C SER A 101 14.87 -5.70 10.57
N LEU A 102 13.54 -5.71 10.37
CA LEU A 102 12.94 -6.32 9.20
C LEU A 102 13.02 -5.44 7.96
N LEU A 103 13.12 -4.13 8.14
CA LEU A 103 12.99 -3.14 7.06
C LEU A 103 14.35 -2.62 6.56
N GLU A 104 15.40 -2.70 7.40
CA GLU A 104 16.65 -2.00 7.18
C GLU A 104 17.28 -2.27 5.81
N ASP A 105 17.42 -3.55 5.45
CA ASP A 105 18.10 -3.91 4.20
C ASP A 105 17.31 -3.43 2.97
N VAL A 106 16.00 -3.63 3.00
CA VAL A 106 15.13 -3.22 1.88
C VAL A 106 15.07 -1.70 1.78
N LEU A 107 14.95 -1.01 2.92
CA LEU A 107 14.93 0.45 2.95
C LEU A 107 16.23 1.03 2.37
N ASN A 108 17.38 0.50 2.76
CA ASN A 108 18.66 0.95 2.23
C ASN A 108 18.80 0.65 0.74
N HIS A 109 18.31 -0.50 0.29
CA HIS A 109 18.27 -0.83 -1.14
C HIS A 109 17.41 0.17 -1.91
N CYS A 110 16.23 0.49 -1.40
CA CYS A 110 15.35 1.47 -2.05
C CYS A 110 16.00 2.86 -2.12
N LYS A 111 16.68 3.28 -1.06
CA LYS A 111 17.40 4.57 -1.07
C LYS A 111 18.47 4.60 -2.15
N ARG A 112 19.24 3.52 -2.28
CA ARG A 112 20.26 3.43 -3.35
C ARG A 112 19.60 3.47 -4.72
N GLN A 113 18.49 2.77 -4.90
CA GLN A 113 17.77 2.75 -6.16
C GLN A 113 17.21 4.12 -6.50
N ALA A 114 16.63 4.81 -5.53
CA ALA A 114 16.09 6.17 -5.73
C ALA A 114 17.21 7.14 -6.16
N LYS A 115 18.39 7.05 -5.54
CA LYS A 115 19.55 7.87 -5.93
C LYS A 115 20.01 7.55 -7.34
N LYS A 116 20.10 6.27 -7.69
CA LYS A 116 20.52 5.81 -9.02
C LYS A 116 19.57 6.31 -10.11
N GLU A 117 18.28 6.35 -9.82
CA GLU A 117 17.25 6.79 -10.77
C GLU A 117 17.04 8.30 -10.74
N ASN A 118 17.71 9.04 -9.87
CA ASN A 118 17.50 10.46 -9.62
C ASN A 118 16.04 10.76 -9.23
N ASP A 119 15.42 9.86 -8.50
CA ASP A 119 14.04 10.01 -8.02
C ASP A 119 14.06 10.74 -6.67
N GLU A 120 14.06 12.06 -6.74
CA GLU A 120 14.16 12.91 -5.54
C GLU A 120 12.94 12.78 -4.63
N LEU A 121 11.75 12.65 -5.19
CA LEU A 121 10.53 12.50 -4.38
C LEU A 121 10.57 11.21 -3.59
N TRP A 122 10.95 10.12 -4.23
CA TRP A 122 11.05 8.84 -3.53
C TRP A 122 12.13 8.89 -2.44
N LEU A 123 13.28 9.44 -2.77
CA LEU A 123 14.35 9.56 -1.78
C LEU A 123 13.92 10.38 -0.57
N MET A 124 13.23 11.50 -0.78
CA MET A 124 12.72 12.33 0.31
C MET A 124 11.73 11.54 1.19
N ALA A 125 10.82 10.77 0.58
CA ALA A 125 9.88 9.96 1.32
C ALA A 125 10.59 8.88 2.15
N LEU A 126 11.60 8.23 1.57
CA LEU A 126 12.37 7.19 2.27
C LEU A 126 13.20 7.78 3.42
N GLU A 127 13.75 8.95 3.24
CA GLU A 127 14.50 9.64 4.30
C GLU A 127 13.58 10.10 5.42
N ASP A 128 12.42 10.63 5.09
CA ASP A 128 11.41 10.97 6.08
C ASP A 128 10.95 9.74 6.87
N PHE A 129 10.72 8.64 6.18
CA PHE A 129 10.41 7.36 6.82
C PHE A 129 11.51 6.96 7.81
N SER A 130 12.78 7.05 7.40
CA SER A 130 13.91 6.71 8.25
C SER A 130 13.97 7.54 9.52
N LYS A 131 13.65 8.83 9.41
CA LYS A 131 13.61 9.72 10.58
C LYS A 131 12.51 9.34 11.54
N GLN A 132 11.33 9.01 11.02
CA GLN A 132 10.19 8.68 11.87
C GLN A 132 10.35 7.33 12.55
N ILE A 133 10.87 6.31 11.88
CA ILE A 133 11.01 4.99 12.46
C ILE A 133 12.10 4.94 13.54
N ASN A 134 13.07 5.85 13.48
CA ASN A 134 14.17 5.91 14.44
C ASN A 134 13.86 6.79 15.65
N LEU A 135 12.66 7.35 15.72
CA LEU A 135 12.21 8.06 16.91
C LEU A 135 11.65 7.05 17.93
#